data_aa874a9a4bd1cdbda23c08e47f2cb9d9
#
_entry.id   aa874a9a4bd1cdbda23c08e47f2cb9d9
#
_cell.length_a   1.000
_cell.length_b   1.000
_cell.length_c   1.000
_cell.angle_alpha   90.00
_cell.angle_beta   90.00
_cell.angle_gamma   90.00
#
_symmetry.space_group_name_H-M   'P 1'
#
loop_
_entity.id
_entity.type
_entity.pdbx_description
1 polymer ?
#
loop_
_entity_poly.entity_id
_entity_poly.type
_entity_poly.pdbx_seq_one_letter_code
_entity_poly.pdbx_strand_id
1 'polypeptide(L)'
;SKEKENVFIVNARLNLEDFKAQAGVDLTKKRNGEEYDTIGGLVFNVTNRIPSRGEVVTDSLGNEFSVLEADPRSIKRLRLNLRS
;
A
#
# COMPACT_ATOMS: atom_id res chain seq x y z
N SER A 1 1.80 -11.99 -2.86
CA SER A 1 0.94 -13.15 -2.73
C SER A 1 -0.14 -12.93 -1.67
N LYS A 2 -1.19 -13.69 -1.79
CA LYS A 2 -2.32 -13.60 -0.87
C LYS A 2 -2.15 -14.59 0.25
N GLU A 3 -2.12 -14.12 1.50
CA GLU A 3 -2.01 -15.00 2.67
C GLU A 3 -3.37 -15.43 3.19
N LYS A 4 -4.31 -14.49 3.24
CA LYS A 4 -5.67 -14.71 3.70
C LYS A 4 -6.59 -13.93 2.78
N GLU A 5 -7.89 -14.04 2.97
CA GLU A 5 -8.86 -13.43 2.09
C GLU A 5 -8.64 -11.94 1.84
N ASN A 6 -8.24 -11.17 2.82
CA ASN A 6 -8.01 -9.73 2.65
C ASN A 6 -6.58 -9.31 2.96
N VAL A 7 -5.65 -10.26 2.98
CA VAL A 7 -4.26 -10.00 3.32
C VAL A 7 -3.36 -10.35 2.15
N PHE A 8 -2.56 -9.38 1.72
CA PHE A 8 -1.68 -9.52 0.57
C PHE A 8 -0.28 -9.05 0.93
N ILE A 9 0.73 -9.77 0.48
CA ILE A 9 2.12 -9.32 0.58
C ILE A 9 2.54 -8.89 -0.82
N VAL A 10 2.94 -7.63 -0.95
CA VAL A 10 3.23 -7.04 -2.25
C VAL A 10 4.54 -6.27 -2.22
N ASN A 11 5.14 -6.15 -3.40
CA ASN A 11 6.25 -5.23 -3.61
C ASN A 11 5.66 -3.82 -3.68
N ALA A 12 6.33 -2.85 -3.04
CA ALA A 12 5.83 -1.48 -3.02
C ALA A 12 5.80 -0.83 -4.40
N ARG A 13 6.53 -1.37 -5.36
CA ARG A 13 6.53 -0.89 -6.74
C ARG A 13 5.35 -1.38 -7.55
N LEU A 14 4.55 -2.29 -6.99
CA LEU A 14 3.40 -2.82 -7.71
C LEU A 14 2.46 -1.68 -8.06
N ASN A 15 2.08 -1.63 -9.33
CA ASN A 15 1.17 -0.62 -9.84
C ASN A 15 -0.24 -0.90 -9.33
N LEU A 16 -0.99 0.15 -9.00
CA LEU A 16 -2.33 0.02 -8.45
C LEU A 16 -3.31 -0.65 -9.41
N GLU A 17 -3.14 -0.40 -10.72
CA GLU A 17 -3.97 -1.06 -11.72
C GLU A 17 -3.69 -2.56 -11.76
N ASP A 18 -2.43 -2.95 -11.66
CA ASP A 18 -2.07 -4.36 -11.63
C ASP A 18 -2.59 -5.03 -10.35
N PHE A 19 -2.52 -4.32 -9.24
CA PHE A 19 -3.07 -4.83 -7.99
C PHE A 19 -4.58 -5.05 -8.11
N LYS A 20 -5.27 -4.09 -8.72
CA LYS A 20 -6.70 -4.20 -8.97
C LYS A 20 -7.02 -5.44 -9.81
N ALA A 21 -6.23 -5.69 -10.85
CA ALA A 21 -6.43 -6.84 -11.72
C ALA A 21 -6.20 -8.16 -10.97
N GLN A 22 -5.22 -8.19 -10.06
CA GLN A 22 -4.87 -9.41 -9.34
C GLN A 22 -5.77 -9.68 -8.14
N ALA A 23 -6.11 -8.63 -7.40
CA ALA A 23 -6.81 -8.76 -6.13
C ALA A 23 -8.29 -8.41 -6.21
N GLY A 24 -8.71 -7.75 -7.28
CA GLY A 24 -10.09 -7.31 -7.42
C GLY A 24 -10.43 -6.11 -6.54
N VAL A 25 -9.44 -5.48 -5.95
CA VAL A 25 -9.62 -4.32 -5.07
C VAL A 25 -9.08 -3.07 -5.74
N ASP A 26 -9.90 -2.04 -5.84
CA ASP A 26 -9.54 -0.79 -6.48
C ASP A 26 -8.98 0.20 -5.46
N LEU A 27 -7.66 0.35 -5.45
CA LEU A 27 -6.98 1.34 -4.63
C LEU A 27 -6.62 2.59 -5.44
N THR A 28 -7.10 2.68 -6.67
CA THR A 28 -6.76 3.80 -7.56
C THR A 28 -7.55 5.06 -7.28
N LYS A 29 -8.58 5.01 -6.44
CA LYS A 29 -9.38 6.18 -6.10
C LYS A 29 -8.53 7.19 -5.34
N LYS A 30 -8.26 8.30 -5.99
CA LYS A 30 -7.42 9.35 -5.44
C LYS A 30 -8.30 10.50 -4.98
N ARG A 31 -7.85 11.20 -3.95
CA ARG A 31 -8.51 12.42 -3.50
C ARG A 31 -7.95 13.60 -4.27
N ASN A 32 -8.52 14.76 -4.03
CA ASN A 32 -8.14 15.99 -4.72
C ASN A 32 -6.63 16.20 -4.74
N GLY A 33 -6.07 16.25 -5.94
CA GLY A 33 -4.66 16.57 -6.12
C GLY A 33 -3.67 15.48 -5.78
N GLU A 34 -4.12 14.32 -5.32
CA GLU A 34 -3.22 13.22 -5.01
C GLU A 34 -2.77 12.52 -6.27
N GLU A 35 -1.45 12.29 -6.36
CA GLU A 35 -0.88 11.62 -7.51
C GLU A 35 0.03 10.49 -7.03
N TYR A 36 -0.34 9.27 -7.34
CA TYR A 36 0.49 8.10 -7.10
C TYR A 36 -0.04 6.95 -7.96
N ASP A 37 0.86 6.07 -8.36
CA ASP A 37 0.52 4.96 -9.24
C ASP A 37 0.86 3.60 -8.62
N THR A 38 1.62 3.60 -7.53
CA THR A 38 2.06 2.37 -6.89
C THR A 38 1.57 2.28 -5.47
N ILE A 39 1.62 1.06 -4.91
CA ILE A 39 1.25 0.84 -3.51
C ILE A 39 2.14 1.67 -2.59
N GLY A 40 3.45 1.69 -2.86
CA GLY A 40 4.37 2.49 -2.05
C GLY A 40 4.08 3.99 -2.14
N GLY A 41 3.71 4.45 -3.33
CA GLY A 41 3.32 5.84 -3.53
C GLY A 41 2.08 6.20 -2.73
N LEU A 42 1.12 5.30 -2.67
CA LEU A 42 -0.10 5.49 -1.88
C LEU A 42 0.26 5.64 -0.40
N VAL A 43 1.10 4.75 0.12
CA VAL A 43 1.50 4.80 1.53
C VAL A 43 2.26 6.08 1.83
N PHE A 44 3.19 6.47 0.94
CA PHE A 44 3.92 7.72 1.10
C PHE A 44 2.95 8.91 1.13
N ASN A 45 1.94 8.89 0.28
CA ASN A 45 0.95 9.97 0.24
C ASN A 45 0.19 10.10 1.57
N VAL A 46 -0.08 8.98 2.24
CA VAL A 46 -0.76 8.99 3.53
C VAL A 46 0.13 9.58 4.63
N THR A 47 1.40 9.23 4.65
CA THR A 47 2.31 9.60 5.74
C THR A 47 3.14 10.84 5.46
N ASN A 48 3.35 11.18 4.20
CA ASN A 48 4.27 12.24 3.73
C ASN A 48 5.71 11.99 4.16
N ARG A 49 6.06 10.74 4.41
CA ARG A 49 7.43 10.32 4.73
C ARG A 49 7.57 8.84 4.41
N ILE A 50 8.79 8.35 4.40
CA ILE A 50 9.03 6.92 4.25
C ILE A 50 8.89 6.27 5.63
N PRO A 51 7.87 5.42 5.83
CA PRO A 51 7.70 4.76 7.13
C PRO A 51 8.79 3.73 7.37
N SER A 52 9.05 3.46 8.63
CA SER A 52 10.06 2.49 9.03
C SER A 52 9.53 1.07 8.98
N ARG A 53 10.44 0.11 8.85
CA ARG A 53 10.10 -1.29 8.97
C ARG A 53 9.37 -1.55 10.28
N GLY A 54 8.27 -2.29 10.20
CA GLY A 54 7.43 -2.60 11.35
C GLY A 54 6.33 -1.58 11.61
N GLU A 55 6.37 -0.45 10.93
CA GLU A 55 5.34 0.56 11.10
C GLU A 55 4.08 0.14 10.34
N VAL A 56 2.91 0.48 10.91
CA VAL A 56 1.62 0.23 10.27
C VAL A 56 1.01 1.57 9.89
N VAL A 57 0.66 1.72 8.62
CA VAL A 57 0.04 2.92 8.09
C VAL A 57 -1.41 2.59 7.74
N THR A 58 -2.36 3.40 8.21
CA THR A 58 -3.78 3.19 7.93
C THR A 58 -4.28 4.33 7.05
N ASP A 59 -4.94 3.99 5.95
CA ASP A 59 -5.50 5.01 5.07
C ASP A 59 -6.89 5.45 5.55
N SER A 60 -7.49 6.38 4.82
CA SER A 60 -8.80 6.94 5.20
C SER A 60 -9.95 5.94 5.06
N LEU A 61 -9.74 4.86 4.35
CA LEU A 61 -10.75 3.82 4.16
C LEU A 61 -10.60 2.67 5.16
N GLY A 62 -9.60 2.75 6.05
CA GLY A 62 -9.37 1.73 7.06
C GLY A 62 -8.49 0.59 6.60
N ASN A 63 -7.87 0.69 5.43
CA ASN A 63 -6.92 -0.32 4.98
C ASN A 63 -5.60 -0.12 5.72
N GLU A 64 -4.99 -1.23 6.15
CA GLU A 64 -3.72 -1.20 6.87
C GLU A 64 -2.58 -1.67 5.98
N PHE A 65 -1.48 -0.95 6.05
CA PHE A 65 -0.28 -1.24 5.29
C PHE A 65 0.87 -1.41 6.29
N SER A 66 1.29 -2.65 6.50
CA SER A 66 2.41 -2.94 7.41
C SER A 66 3.69 -2.95 6.61
N VAL A 67 4.67 -2.18 7.03
CA VAL A 67 5.94 -2.07 6.34
C VAL A 67 6.81 -3.26 6.71
N LEU A 68 7.04 -4.16 5.77
CA LEU A 68 7.87 -5.34 5.98
C LEU A 68 9.33 -5.07 5.69
N GLU A 69 9.60 -4.20 4.72
CA GLU A 69 10.96 -3.87 4.31
C GLU A 69 10.98 -2.46 3.74
N ALA A 70 11.94 -1.67 4.20
CA ALA A 70 12.10 -0.29 3.74
C ALA A 70 13.55 0.15 4.00
N ASP A 71 14.02 1.11 3.18
CA ASP A 71 15.27 1.82 3.45
C ASP A 71 14.94 3.31 3.56
N PRO A 72 15.90 4.19 3.87
CA PRO A 72 15.60 5.61 4.03
C PRO A 72 15.04 6.30 2.80
N ARG A 73 15.19 5.69 1.62
CA ARG A 73 14.74 6.29 0.37
C ARG A 73 13.42 5.77 -0.13
N SER A 74 13.06 4.54 0.23
CA SER A 74 11.86 3.94 -0.35
C SER A 74 11.35 2.77 0.48
N ILE A 75 10.06 2.55 0.35
CA ILE A 75 9.40 1.36 0.87
C ILE A 75 9.67 0.24 -0.13
N LYS A 76 9.98 -0.96 0.36
CA LYS A 76 10.29 -2.11 -0.50
C LYS A 76 9.17 -3.13 -0.54
N ARG A 77 8.67 -3.55 0.63
CA ARG A 77 7.63 -4.57 0.72
C ARG A 77 6.61 -4.20 1.78
N LEU A 78 5.38 -4.57 1.51
CA LEU A 78 4.25 -4.25 2.37
C LEU A 78 3.34 -5.46 2.52
N ARG A 79 2.75 -5.56 3.71
CA ARG A 79 1.63 -6.45 3.93
C ARG A 79 0.38 -5.58 4.00
N LEU A 80 -0.56 -5.84 3.10
CA LEU A 80 -1.82 -5.14 3.07
C LEU A 80 -2.86 -5.95 3.81
N ASN A 81 -3.54 -5.32 4.75
CA ASN A 81 -4.70 -5.91 5.41
C ASN A 81 -5.87 -5.00 5.06
N LEU A 82 -6.63 -5.42 4.06
CA LEU A 82 -7.68 -4.60 3.49
C LEU A 82 -8.96 -4.75 4.28
N ARG A 83 -9.62 -3.62 4.49
CA ARG A 83 -10.91 -3.60 5.15
C ARG A 83 -11.98 -4.10 4.18
N SER A 84 -12.70 -5.10 4.59
CA SER A 84 -13.80 -5.64 3.79
C SER A 84 -15.11 -4.89 4.05
#